data_6ae6005d03d5bb1c4d8e17a084290eb6
#
_entry.id   6ae6005d03d5bb1c4d8e17a084290eb6
#
_cell.length_a   1.000
_cell.length_b   1.000
_cell.length_c   1.000
_cell.angle_alpha   90.00
_cell.angle_beta   90.00
_cell.angle_gamma   90.00
#
_symmetry.space_group_name_H-M   'P 1'
#
loop_
_entity.id
_entity.type
_entity.pdbx_description
1 polymer ?
#
loop_
_entity_poly.entity_id
_entity_poly.type
_entity_poly.pdbx_seq_one_letter_code
_entity_poly.pdbx_strand_id
1 'polypeptide(L)'
;TPMTTRVLFDFAQQLTLLDQHELAVQFLDRTVAQGGDNHSTAYFRGNAMKFMGRMDEAEAAFEHSIALKPDYSHAHWALAFLGRKTGAEQRVERLRALLQRTTAADADRCYLDYALYRELEMLGDDEGAWQSLERGFQAKRRSVQHDAAAETALFDQIIARFPTVPRAFSTTDDAATPIFIVGMPRTGTTLLERILGNSLSITLCGELNDLRMQYKWATDNYCPGFFDEKSLARAGDADYAELGRRYLDHVKWRAPGSRR
;
A
#
# COMPACT_ATOMS: atom_id res chain seq x y z
N THR A 1 28.35 -2.99 -14.96
CA THR A 1 27.37 -3.71 -15.80
C THR A 1 26.09 -2.90 -15.81
N PRO A 2 25.48 -2.58 -16.98
CA PRO A 2 24.21 -1.88 -17.02
C PRO A 2 23.13 -2.73 -16.33
N MET A 3 22.25 -2.06 -15.55
CA MET A 3 21.13 -2.72 -14.88
C MET A 3 20.13 -3.23 -15.94
N THR A 4 19.64 -4.45 -15.78
CA THR A 4 18.60 -5.00 -16.66
C THR A 4 17.25 -4.30 -16.42
N THR A 5 16.36 -4.34 -17.42
CA THR A 5 15.00 -3.78 -17.31
C THR A 5 14.26 -4.31 -16.09
N ARG A 6 14.41 -5.59 -15.77
CA ARG A 6 13.81 -6.22 -14.59
C ARG A 6 14.33 -5.58 -13.29
N VAL A 7 15.62 -5.43 -13.15
CA VAL A 7 16.25 -4.83 -11.96
C VAL A 7 15.80 -3.38 -11.79
N LEU A 8 15.73 -2.60 -12.87
CA LEU A 8 15.24 -1.22 -12.84
C LEU A 8 13.77 -1.18 -12.36
N PHE A 9 12.93 -2.06 -12.86
CA PHE A 9 11.53 -2.17 -12.48
C PHE A 9 11.38 -2.57 -11.00
N ASP A 10 12.12 -3.58 -10.54
CA ASP A 10 12.09 -4.03 -9.15
C ASP A 10 12.53 -2.90 -8.19
N PHE A 11 13.57 -2.12 -8.56
CA PHE A 11 13.96 -0.94 -7.80
C PHE A 11 12.86 0.12 -7.74
N ALA A 12 12.20 0.40 -8.86
CA ALA A 12 11.09 1.35 -8.89
C ALA A 12 9.95 0.94 -7.96
N GLN A 13 9.63 -0.35 -7.89
CA GLN A 13 8.64 -0.86 -6.94
C GLN A 13 9.06 -0.64 -5.48
N GLN A 14 10.32 -0.93 -5.14
CA GLN A 14 10.83 -0.68 -3.79
C GLN A 14 10.82 0.81 -3.43
N LEU A 15 11.20 1.68 -4.36
CA LEU A 15 11.16 3.13 -4.18
C LEU A 15 9.72 3.63 -3.94
N THR A 16 8.73 3.05 -4.62
CA THR A 16 7.31 3.36 -4.38
C THR A 16 6.88 2.98 -2.96
N LEU A 17 7.35 1.84 -2.43
CA LEU A 17 7.09 1.43 -1.05
C LEU A 17 7.76 2.33 0.00
N LEU A 18 8.80 3.06 -0.41
CA LEU A 18 9.52 4.03 0.41
C LEU A 18 9.04 5.47 0.17
N ASP A 19 7.91 5.67 -0.51
CA ASP A 19 7.34 6.98 -0.92
C ASP A 19 8.30 7.86 -1.75
N GLN A 20 9.30 7.25 -2.40
CA GLN A 20 10.27 7.93 -3.28
C GLN A 20 9.73 7.94 -4.72
N HIS A 21 8.56 8.56 -4.92
CA HIS A 21 7.82 8.48 -6.19
C HIS A 21 8.55 9.12 -7.38
N GLU A 22 9.25 10.25 -7.18
CA GLU A 22 10.04 10.89 -8.21
C GLU A 22 11.18 10.00 -8.70
N LEU A 23 11.89 9.36 -7.78
CA LEU A 23 12.93 8.39 -8.13
C LEU A 23 12.33 7.15 -8.79
N ALA A 24 11.20 6.65 -8.29
CA ALA A 24 10.51 5.53 -8.91
C ALA A 24 10.19 5.80 -10.39
N VAL A 25 9.69 7.00 -10.72
CA VAL A 25 9.41 7.41 -12.10
C VAL A 25 10.69 7.41 -12.95
N GLN A 26 11.82 7.94 -12.44
CA GLN A 26 13.08 7.94 -13.18
C GLN A 26 13.55 6.51 -13.51
N PHE A 27 13.38 5.55 -12.59
CA PHE A 27 13.71 4.15 -12.84
C PHE A 27 12.74 3.51 -13.83
N LEU A 28 11.44 3.83 -13.79
CA LEU A 28 10.45 3.35 -14.75
C LEU A 28 10.70 3.91 -16.15
N ASP A 29 11.02 5.20 -16.27
CA ASP A 29 11.37 5.83 -17.55
C ASP A 29 12.65 5.19 -18.16
N ARG A 30 13.64 4.86 -17.34
CA ARG A 30 14.82 4.09 -17.78
C ARG A 30 14.46 2.66 -18.20
N THR A 31 13.51 2.03 -17.52
CA THR A 31 12.97 0.71 -17.90
C THR A 31 12.36 0.77 -19.29
N VAL A 32 11.52 1.76 -19.57
CA VAL A 32 10.90 1.99 -20.87
C VAL A 32 11.95 2.24 -21.94
N ALA A 33 12.95 3.11 -21.67
CA ALA A 33 14.03 3.43 -22.62
C ALA A 33 14.90 2.22 -23.01
N GLN A 34 14.93 1.18 -22.16
CA GLN A 34 15.63 -0.09 -22.44
C GLN A 34 14.71 -1.17 -23.04
N GLY A 35 13.53 -0.80 -23.54
CA GLY A 35 12.58 -1.73 -24.17
C GLY A 35 11.66 -2.47 -23.18
N GLY A 36 11.61 -2.04 -21.92
CA GLY A 36 10.72 -2.59 -20.90
C GLY A 36 9.35 -1.90 -20.84
N ASP A 37 8.88 -1.31 -21.97
CA ASP A 37 7.52 -0.76 -22.05
C ASP A 37 6.50 -1.87 -22.10
N ASN A 38 5.79 -2.06 -21.01
CA ASN A 38 4.73 -3.04 -20.85
C ASN A 38 3.64 -2.52 -19.89
N HIS A 39 2.51 -3.22 -19.84
CA HIS A 39 1.37 -2.83 -19.03
C HIS A 39 1.69 -2.62 -17.54
N SER A 40 2.58 -3.43 -16.96
CA SER A 40 2.98 -3.28 -15.55
C SER A 40 3.81 -2.02 -15.34
N THR A 41 4.79 -1.76 -16.22
CA THR A 41 5.63 -0.54 -16.16
C THR A 41 4.77 0.71 -16.27
N ALA A 42 3.83 0.75 -17.21
CA ALA A 42 2.89 1.86 -17.38
C ALA A 42 1.96 2.02 -16.15
N TYR A 43 1.45 0.93 -15.60
CA TYR A 43 0.62 0.94 -14.40
C TYR A 43 1.36 1.51 -13.18
N PHE A 44 2.58 1.04 -12.90
CA PHE A 44 3.36 1.55 -11.76
C PHE A 44 3.76 3.02 -11.95
N ARG A 45 4.02 3.44 -13.20
CA ARG A 45 4.25 4.84 -13.53
C ARG A 45 3.02 5.70 -13.23
N GLY A 46 1.83 5.24 -13.62
CA GLY A 46 0.56 5.90 -13.29
C GLY A 46 0.32 6.03 -11.79
N ASN A 47 0.62 4.99 -11.01
CA ASN A 47 0.53 5.05 -9.56
C ASN A 47 1.49 6.09 -8.95
N ALA A 48 2.75 6.11 -9.37
CA ALA A 48 3.72 7.10 -8.88
C ALA A 48 3.29 8.53 -9.23
N MET A 49 2.80 8.78 -10.46
CA MET A 49 2.24 10.07 -10.88
C MET A 49 1.04 10.49 -10.01
N LYS A 50 0.13 9.54 -9.73
CA LYS A 50 -1.04 9.78 -8.86
C LYS A 50 -0.61 10.23 -7.45
N PHE A 51 0.38 9.56 -6.84
CA PHE A 51 0.88 9.93 -5.51
C PHE A 51 1.59 11.30 -5.49
N MET A 52 2.16 11.72 -6.60
CA MET A 52 2.73 13.07 -6.78
C MET A 52 1.68 14.14 -7.11
N GLY A 53 0.40 13.79 -7.23
CA GLY A 53 -0.66 14.72 -7.61
C GLY A 53 -0.71 15.04 -9.12
N ARG A 54 0.09 14.38 -9.95
CA ARG A 54 0.18 14.57 -11.41
C ARG A 54 -0.91 13.76 -12.11
N MET A 55 -2.18 14.16 -11.89
CA MET A 55 -3.34 13.35 -12.22
C MET A 55 -3.54 13.11 -13.73
N ASP A 56 -3.24 14.09 -14.59
CA ASP A 56 -3.39 13.94 -16.04
C ASP A 56 -2.37 12.94 -16.61
N GLU A 57 -1.16 12.96 -16.08
CA GLU A 57 -0.11 12.02 -16.46
C GLU A 57 -0.39 10.61 -15.90
N ALA A 58 -1.00 10.52 -14.71
CA ALA A 58 -1.45 9.25 -14.16
C ALA A 58 -2.54 8.62 -15.03
N GLU A 59 -3.52 9.41 -15.48
CA GLU A 59 -4.58 8.99 -16.40
C GLU A 59 -3.99 8.46 -17.71
N ALA A 60 -3.10 9.22 -18.34
CA ALA A 60 -2.42 8.82 -19.58
C ALA A 60 -1.64 7.52 -19.41
N ALA A 61 -0.94 7.34 -18.28
CA ALA A 61 -0.17 6.14 -18.01
C ALA A 61 -1.07 4.91 -17.77
N PHE A 62 -2.21 5.06 -17.10
CA PHE A 62 -3.17 3.96 -16.93
C PHE A 62 -3.85 3.59 -18.25
N GLU A 63 -4.25 4.56 -19.08
CA GLU A 63 -4.77 4.27 -20.41
C GLU A 63 -3.73 3.60 -21.31
N HIS A 64 -2.46 3.99 -21.22
CA HIS A 64 -1.37 3.29 -21.91
C HIS A 64 -1.21 1.85 -21.43
N SER A 65 -1.30 1.61 -20.12
CA SER A 65 -1.31 0.25 -19.56
C SER A 65 -2.45 -0.61 -20.11
N ILE A 66 -3.65 -0.04 -20.21
CA ILE A 66 -4.84 -0.70 -20.78
C ILE A 66 -4.65 -0.95 -22.29
N ALA A 67 -4.06 -0.01 -23.03
CA ALA A 67 -3.76 -0.22 -24.44
C ALA A 67 -2.80 -1.38 -24.69
N LEU A 68 -1.78 -1.54 -23.81
CA LEU A 68 -0.82 -2.65 -23.89
C LEU A 68 -1.41 -3.98 -23.44
N LYS A 69 -2.36 -3.97 -22.48
CA LYS A 69 -3.07 -5.15 -21.99
C LYS A 69 -4.51 -4.80 -21.63
N PRO A 70 -5.47 -4.96 -22.58
CA PRO A 70 -6.86 -4.52 -22.43
C PRO A 70 -7.64 -5.17 -21.28
N ASP A 71 -7.23 -6.36 -20.82
CA ASP A 71 -7.84 -7.10 -19.72
C ASP A 71 -7.12 -6.91 -18.36
N TYR A 72 -6.17 -5.96 -18.27
CA TYR A 72 -5.44 -5.72 -17.03
C TYR A 72 -6.32 -4.98 -16.00
N SER A 73 -7.01 -5.74 -15.17
CA SER A 73 -8.02 -5.28 -14.22
C SER A 73 -7.53 -4.18 -13.26
N HIS A 74 -6.27 -4.27 -12.82
CA HIS A 74 -5.67 -3.28 -11.90
C HIS A 74 -5.56 -1.88 -12.53
N ALA A 75 -5.26 -1.78 -13.83
CA ALA A 75 -5.19 -0.48 -14.50
C ALA A 75 -6.59 0.15 -14.66
N HIS A 76 -7.61 -0.64 -14.97
CA HIS A 76 -9.00 -0.18 -15.00
C HIS A 76 -9.46 0.34 -13.63
N TRP A 77 -9.15 -0.42 -12.58
CA TRP A 77 -9.45 -0.02 -11.21
C TRP A 77 -8.74 1.28 -10.80
N ALA A 78 -7.44 1.38 -11.06
CA ALA A 78 -6.66 2.56 -10.72
C ALA A 78 -7.15 3.80 -11.48
N LEU A 79 -7.50 3.67 -12.76
CA LEU A 79 -8.06 4.72 -13.60
C LEU A 79 -9.41 5.23 -13.07
N ALA A 80 -10.34 4.32 -12.77
CA ALA A 80 -11.65 4.68 -12.21
C ALA A 80 -11.51 5.44 -10.88
N PHE A 81 -10.56 5.05 -10.04
CA PHE A 81 -10.29 5.69 -8.75
C PHE A 81 -9.49 7.00 -8.83
N LEU A 82 -9.09 7.44 -10.03
CA LEU A 82 -8.68 8.84 -10.23
C LEU A 82 -9.86 9.83 -10.11
N GLY A 83 -11.09 9.36 -10.28
CA GLY A 83 -12.30 10.17 -10.14
C GLY A 83 -12.50 11.17 -11.27
N ARG A 84 -12.09 10.85 -12.50
CA ARG A 84 -12.26 11.70 -13.68
C ARG A 84 -13.63 11.47 -14.31
N LYS A 85 -14.51 12.47 -14.29
CA LYS A 85 -15.86 12.37 -14.87
C LYS A 85 -15.82 12.30 -16.41
N THR A 86 -14.90 13.01 -17.03
CA THR A 86 -14.72 12.96 -18.49
C THR A 86 -14.34 11.55 -18.93
N GLY A 87 -15.06 11.02 -19.93
CA GLY A 87 -14.84 9.67 -20.44
C GLY A 87 -15.40 8.53 -19.57
N ALA A 88 -16.14 8.82 -18.50
CA ALA A 88 -16.71 7.80 -17.62
C ALA A 88 -17.67 6.86 -18.38
N GLU A 89 -18.48 7.36 -19.28
CA GLU A 89 -19.42 6.56 -20.08
C GLU A 89 -18.70 5.51 -20.93
N GLN A 90 -17.64 5.93 -21.66
CA GLN A 90 -16.84 5.01 -22.48
C GLN A 90 -16.13 3.97 -21.61
N ARG A 91 -15.66 4.35 -20.40
CA ARG A 91 -15.04 3.41 -19.47
C ARG A 91 -16.06 2.40 -18.94
N VAL A 92 -17.30 2.83 -18.66
CA VAL A 92 -18.40 1.92 -18.28
C VAL A 92 -18.68 0.88 -19.38
N GLU A 93 -18.79 1.30 -20.64
CA GLU A 93 -18.99 0.39 -21.77
C GLU A 93 -17.86 -0.62 -21.90
N ARG A 94 -16.61 -0.15 -21.83
CA ARG A 94 -15.41 -0.98 -21.85
C ARG A 94 -15.39 -2.02 -20.71
N LEU A 95 -15.72 -1.59 -19.48
CA LEU A 95 -15.77 -2.47 -18.31
C LEU A 95 -16.88 -3.51 -18.42
N ARG A 96 -18.07 -3.14 -18.88
CA ARG A 96 -19.17 -4.08 -19.12
C ARG A 96 -18.80 -5.15 -20.14
N ALA A 97 -18.17 -4.76 -21.24
CA ALA A 97 -17.69 -5.70 -22.27
C ALA A 97 -16.62 -6.65 -21.73
N LEU A 98 -15.71 -6.18 -20.88
CA LEU A 98 -14.70 -7.02 -20.23
C LEU A 98 -15.34 -8.01 -19.25
N LEU A 99 -16.27 -7.56 -18.42
CA LEU A 99 -16.95 -8.39 -17.41
C LEU A 99 -17.79 -9.52 -18.05
N GLN A 100 -18.33 -9.32 -19.26
CA GLN A 100 -19.01 -10.37 -20.00
C GLN A 100 -18.08 -11.52 -20.42
N ARG A 101 -16.80 -11.25 -20.65
CA ARG A 101 -15.79 -12.25 -21.07
C ARG A 101 -15.00 -12.83 -19.92
N THR A 102 -14.98 -12.13 -18.75
CA THR A 102 -14.24 -12.57 -17.56
C THR A 102 -15.08 -13.55 -16.77
N THR A 103 -14.50 -14.72 -16.44
CA THR A 103 -15.20 -15.75 -15.67
C THR A 103 -15.40 -15.34 -14.21
N ALA A 104 -16.45 -15.88 -13.57
CA ALA A 104 -16.69 -15.62 -12.14
C ALA A 104 -15.60 -16.18 -11.21
N ALA A 105 -14.78 -17.12 -11.72
CA ALA A 105 -13.66 -17.72 -10.98
C ALA A 105 -12.36 -16.92 -11.08
N ASP A 106 -12.31 -15.89 -11.92
CA ASP A 106 -11.15 -15.04 -12.07
C ASP A 106 -10.92 -14.22 -10.80
N ALA A 107 -9.75 -14.39 -10.16
CA ALA A 107 -9.39 -13.70 -8.93
C ALA A 107 -9.34 -12.18 -9.09
N ASP A 108 -9.07 -11.71 -10.30
CA ASP A 108 -8.94 -10.29 -10.63
C ASP A 108 -10.25 -9.63 -11.01
N ARG A 109 -11.33 -10.41 -11.18
CA ARG A 109 -12.65 -9.90 -11.55
C ARG A 109 -13.15 -8.82 -10.60
N CYS A 110 -12.86 -8.95 -9.30
CA CYS A 110 -13.29 -7.96 -8.31
C CYS A 110 -12.81 -6.55 -8.63
N TYR A 111 -11.62 -6.38 -9.23
CA TYR A 111 -11.09 -5.07 -9.59
C TYR A 111 -11.89 -4.43 -10.75
N LEU A 112 -12.38 -5.23 -11.70
CA LEU A 112 -13.25 -4.74 -12.78
C LEU A 112 -14.63 -4.33 -12.24
N ASP A 113 -15.22 -5.12 -11.34
CA ASP A 113 -16.48 -4.76 -10.68
C ASP A 113 -16.33 -3.50 -9.80
N TYR A 114 -15.22 -3.33 -9.08
CA TYR A 114 -14.93 -2.10 -8.33
C TYR A 114 -14.68 -0.89 -9.23
N ALA A 115 -14.04 -1.08 -10.38
CA ALA A 115 -13.90 -0.02 -11.37
C ALA A 115 -15.27 0.41 -11.90
N LEU A 116 -16.12 -0.54 -12.27
CA LEU A 116 -17.46 -0.29 -12.76
C LEU A 116 -18.33 0.42 -11.71
N TYR A 117 -18.27 -0.03 -10.44
CA TYR A 117 -18.90 0.67 -9.33
C TYR A 117 -18.53 2.15 -9.31
N ARG A 118 -17.24 2.45 -9.36
CA ARG A 118 -16.75 3.82 -9.22
C ARG A 118 -17.16 4.72 -10.40
N GLU A 119 -17.15 4.18 -11.62
CA GLU A 119 -17.58 4.93 -12.81
C GLU A 119 -19.10 5.20 -12.79
N LEU A 120 -19.93 4.21 -12.41
CA LEU A 120 -21.37 4.37 -12.30
C LEU A 120 -21.77 5.35 -11.19
N GLU A 121 -21.10 5.30 -10.03
CA GLU A 121 -21.27 6.28 -8.95
C GLU A 121 -21.02 7.71 -9.44
N MET A 122 -19.97 7.94 -10.24
CA MET A 122 -19.68 9.26 -10.80
C MET A 122 -20.74 9.73 -11.82
N LEU A 123 -21.41 8.81 -12.49
CA LEU A 123 -22.50 9.10 -13.43
C LEU A 123 -23.86 9.26 -12.74
N GLY A 124 -23.96 8.96 -11.43
CA GLY A 124 -25.21 9.02 -10.66
C GLY A 124 -26.12 7.80 -10.85
N ASP A 125 -25.60 6.68 -11.38
CA ASP A 125 -26.28 5.40 -11.43
C ASP A 125 -26.02 4.63 -10.13
N ASP A 126 -26.69 5.04 -9.04
CA ASP A 126 -26.48 4.50 -7.70
C ASP A 126 -26.86 3.01 -7.60
N GLU A 127 -27.92 2.58 -8.30
CA GLU A 127 -28.36 1.19 -8.31
C GLU A 127 -27.35 0.29 -9.04
N GLY A 128 -26.90 0.68 -10.22
CA GLY A 128 -25.87 -0.04 -10.97
C GLY A 128 -24.54 -0.06 -10.24
N ALA A 129 -24.18 1.03 -9.57
CA ALA A 129 -23.00 1.14 -8.74
C ALA A 129 -23.04 0.13 -7.57
N TRP A 130 -24.15 0.11 -6.81
CA TRP A 130 -24.32 -0.82 -5.69
C TRP A 130 -24.23 -2.29 -6.14
N GLN A 131 -24.94 -2.65 -7.21
CA GLN A 131 -24.88 -4.01 -7.74
C GLN A 131 -23.47 -4.42 -8.16
N SER A 132 -22.70 -3.49 -8.74
CA SER A 132 -21.31 -3.75 -9.13
C SER A 132 -20.40 -3.93 -7.91
N LEU A 133 -20.58 -3.09 -6.90
CA LEU A 133 -19.85 -3.18 -5.63
C LEU A 133 -20.10 -4.52 -4.92
N GLU A 134 -21.36 -4.95 -4.86
CA GLU A 134 -21.74 -6.23 -4.25
C GLU A 134 -21.10 -7.42 -4.98
N ARG A 135 -21.15 -7.44 -6.31
CA ARG A 135 -20.45 -8.48 -7.11
C ARG A 135 -18.94 -8.49 -6.85
N GLY A 136 -18.33 -7.31 -6.78
CA GLY A 136 -16.91 -7.15 -6.46
C GLY A 136 -16.56 -7.73 -5.09
N PHE A 137 -17.36 -7.43 -4.06
CA PHE A 137 -17.18 -8.00 -2.71
C PHE A 137 -17.35 -9.52 -2.70
N GLN A 138 -18.35 -10.04 -3.39
CA GLN A 138 -18.56 -11.49 -3.48
C GLN A 138 -17.38 -12.19 -4.19
N ALA A 139 -16.86 -11.61 -5.27
CA ALA A 139 -15.68 -12.13 -5.97
C ALA A 139 -14.46 -12.09 -5.06
N LYS A 140 -14.22 -10.96 -4.38
CA LYS A 140 -13.11 -10.81 -3.43
C LYS A 140 -13.24 -11.78 -2.25
N ARG A 141 -14.42 -11.94 -1.66
CA ARG A 141 -14.67 -12.85 -0.55
C ARG A 141 -14.31 -14.29 -0.88
N ARG A 142 -14.58 -14.74 -2.11
CA ARG A 142 -14.19 -16.09 -2.57
C ARG A 142 -12.68 -16.29 -2.65
N SER A 143 -11.91 -15.23 -2.90
CA SER A 143 -10.44 -15.29 -3.01
C SER A 143 -9.73 -15.17 -1.66
N VAL A 144 -10.43 -14.75 -0.60
CA VAL A 144 -9.85 -14.56 0.73
C VAL A 144 -10.07 -15.82 1.57
N GLN A 145 -8.97 -16.44 1.96
CA GLN A 145 -8.98 -17.47 3.00
C GLN A 145 -8.84 -16.78 4.36
N HIS A 146 -9.88 -16.83 5.17
CA HIS A 146 -9.90 -16.25 6.50
C HIS A 146 -10.30 -17.33 7.52
N ASP A 147 -9.41 -17.57 8.48
CA ASP A 147 -9.64 -18.45 9.61
C ASP A 147 -9.74 -17.60 10.89
N ALA A 148 -10.97 -17.31 11.28
CA ALA A 148 -11.26 -16.51 12.47
C ALA A 148 -10.78 -17.16 13.77
N ALA A 149 -10.78 -18.50 13.84
CA ALA A 149 -10.32 -19.22 15.02
C ALA A 149 -8.80 -19.11 15.18
N ALA A 150 -8.05 -19.26 14.07
CA ALA A 150 -6.59 -19.06 14.07
C ALA A 150 -6.22 -17.61 14.40
N GLU A 151 -6.98 -16.63 13.90
CA GLU A 151 -6.74 -15.22 14.21
C GLU A 151 -7.01 -14.93 15.69
N THR A 152 -8.12 -15.43 16.26
CA THR A 152 -8.43 -15.29 17.69
C THR A 152 -7.35 -15.92 18.56
N ALA A 153 -6.89 -17.14 18.23
CA ALA A 153 -5.81 -17.81 18.95
C ALA A 153 -4.50 -17.02 18.89
N LEU A 154 -4.21 -16.35 17.78
CA LEU A 154 -3.04 -15.48 17.66
C LEU A 154 -3.13 -14.26 18.59
N PHE A 155 -4.30 -13.62 18.69
CA PHE A 155 -4.52 -12.52 19.64
C PHE A 155 -4.40 -12.99 21.09
N ASP A 156 -4.95 -14.15 21.46
CA ASP A 156 -4.81 -14.73 22.80
C ASP A 156 -3.35 -14.97 23.16
N GLN A 157 -2.53 -15.46 22.20
CA GLN A 157 -1.09 -15.62 22.40
C GLN A 157 -0.39 -14.28 22.60
N ILE A 158 -0.74 -13.23 21.86
CA ILE A 158 -0.18 -11.88 22.03
C ILE A 158 -0.48 -11.36 23.43
N ILE A 159 -1.73 -11.45 23.87
CA ILE A 159 -2.17 -11.01 25.21
C ILE A 159 -1.43 -11.78 26.32
N ALA A 160 -1.35 -13.09 26.18
CA ALA A 160 -0.67 -13.92 27.16
C ALA A 160 0.85 -13.64 27.26
N ARG A 161 1.49 -13.31 26.14
CA ARG A 161 2.94 -13.09 26.08
C ARG A 161 3.36 -11.70 26.54
N PHE A 162 2.50 -10.70 26.38
CA PHE A 162 2.76 -9.31 26.77
C PHE A 162 1.78 -8.82 27.84
N PRO A 163 1.71 -9.45 29.03
CA PRO A 163 0.70 -9.13 30.03
C PRO A 163 0.92 -7.76 30.69
N THR A 164 2.14 -7.22 30.61
CA THR A 164 2.50 -5.91 31.19
C THR A 164 3.48 -5.18 30.28
N VAL A 165 3.27 -3.88 30.12
CA VAL A 165 4.24 -3.01 29.44
C VAL A 165 5.34 -2.66 30.45
N PRO A 166 6.63 -2.90 30.17
CA PRO A 166 7.72 -2.46 31.02
C PRO A 166 7.66 -0.94 31.21
N ARG A 167 7.66 -0.46 32.46
CA ARG A 167 7.49 0.96 32.79
C ARG A 167 8.73 1.83 32.65
N ALA A 168 9.91 1.24 32.42
CA ALA A 168 11.14 2.01 32.43
C ALA A 168 11.93 1.80 31.14
N PHE A 169 11.87 2.79 30.28
CA PHE A 169 12.91 3.00 29.29
C PHE A 169 13.70 4.25 29.71
N SER A 170 15.01 4.09 29.93
CA SER A 170 15.91 5.21 30.06
C SER A 170 15.96 5.92 28.71
N THR A 171 15.33 7.08 28.62
CA THR A 171 15.54 8.00 27.50
C THR A 171 16.88 8.68 27.74
N THR A 172 17.83 8.53 26.84
CA THR A 172 18.97 9.46 26.78
C THR A 172 18.41 10.80 26.33
N ASP A 173 18.66 11.86 27.07
CA ASP A 173 18.03 13.19 26.99
C ASP A 173 18.15 13.91 25.62
N ASP A 174 18.84 13.35 24.63
CA ASP A 174 19.18 14.00 23.36
C ASP A 174 18.56 13.34 22.11
N ALA A 175 17.77 12.29 22.24
CA ALA A 175 17.19 11.59 21.10
C ALA A 175 15.77 12.10 20.77
N ALA A 176 15.47 12.28 19.48
CA ALA A 176 14.10 12.53 19.04
C ALA A 176 13.19 11.39 19.54
N THR A 177 12.11 11.78 20.25
CA THR A 177 11.15 10.81 20.80
C THR A 177 10.10 10.46 19.75
N PRO A 178 9.96 9.20 19.34
CA PRO A 178 8.92 8.79 18.41
C PRO A 178 7.54 8.84 19.07
N ILE A 179 6.56 9.40 18.35
CA ILE A 179 5.16 9.39 18.72
C ILE A 179 4.45 8.42 17.80
N PHE A 180 3.92 7.31 18.34
CA PHE A 180 3.14 6.34 17.58
C PHE A 180 1.65 6.64 17.65
N ILE A 181 1.04 6.89 16.49
CA ILE A 181 -0.41 7.00 16.37
C ILE A 181 -0.92 5.63 15.96
N VAL A 182 -1.73 5.01 16.82
CA VAL A 182 -2.30 3.68 16.58
C VAL A 182 -3.83 3.76 16.56
N GLY A 183 -4.45 2.98 15.70
CA GLY A 183 -5.90 2.94 15.57
C GLY A 183 -6.35 1.99 14.47
N MET A 184 -7.64 1.68 14.46
CA MET A 184 -8.25 0.91 13.36
C MET A 184 -8.20 1.74 12.06
N PRO A 185 -8.15 1.10 10.89
CA PRO A 185 -8.26 1.81 9.62
C PRO A 185 -9.50 2.73 9.60
N ARG A 186 -9.36 3.92 9.02
CA ARG A 186 -10.43 4.94 8.87
C ARG A 186 -10.92 5.58 10.18
N THR A 187 -10.17 5.50 11.28
CA THR A 187 -10.50 6.15 12.56
C THR A 187 -9.95 7.57 12.70
N GLY A 188 -9.29 8.11 11.66
CA GLY A 188 -8.79 9.48 11.65
C GLY A 188 -7.31 9.62 12.04
N THR A 189 -6.53 8.55 12.06
CA THR A 189 -5.08 8.57 12.35
C THR A 189 -4.32 9.58 11.50
N THR A 190 -4.61 9.62 10.18
CA THR A 190 -4.01 10.60 9.24
C THR A 190 -4.39 12.05 9.61
N LEU A 191 -5.65 12.29 10.02
CA LEU A 191 -6.08 13.62 10.45
C LEU A 191 -5.34 14.05 11.71
N LEU A 192 -5.22 13.16 12.71
CA LEU A 192 -4.48 13.43 13.93
C LEU A 192 -3.00 13.71 13.63
N GLU A 193 -2.38 12.93 12.77
CA GLU A 193 -1.00 13.16 12.32
C GLU A 193 -0.85 14.57 11.72
N ARG A 194 -1.76 14.98 10.82
CA ARG A 194 -1.74 16.31 10.21
C ARG A 194 -1.92 17.44 11.22
N ILE A 195 -2.78 17.25 12.24
CA ILE A 195 -2.96 18.22 13.32
C ILE A 195 -1.67 18.37 14.14
N LEU A 196 -1.04 17.27 14.54
CA LEU A 196 0.21 17.28 15.29
C LEU A 196 1.36 17.91 14.49
N GLY A 197 1.42 17.67 13.19
CA GLY A 197 2.42 18.23 12.29
C GLY A 197 2.36 19.75 12.08
N ASN A 198 1.32 20.43 12.60
CA ASN A 198 1.32 21.89 12.66
C ASN A 198 2.29 22.44 13.72
N SER A 199 2.78 21.59 14.62
CA SER A 199 3.83 21.98 15.58
C SER A 199 5.20 21.98 14.92
N LEU A 200 6.01 23.04 15.11
CA LEU A 200 7.37 23.14 14.60
C LEU A 200 8.35 22.12 15.20
N SER A 201 7.95 21.46 16.31
CA SER A 201 8.75 20.45 17.00
C SER A 201 8.41 19.02 16.61
N ILE A 202 7.41 18.81 15.73
CA ILE A 202 6.96 17.49 15.30
C ILE A 202 7.18 17.32 13.80
N THR A 203 7.89 16.25 13.43
CA THR A 203 8.07 15.84 12.04
C THR A 203 7.15 14.67 11.72
N LEU A 204 6.34 14.82 10.66
CA LEU A 204 5.47 13.75 10.18
C LEU A 204 6.29 12.72 9.41
N CYS A 205 6.09 11.45 9.71
CA CYS A 205 6.78 10.34 9.05
C CYS A 205 5.86 9.46 8.19
N GLY A 206 4.54 9.65 8.28
CA GLY A 206 3.57 8.85 7.55
C GLY A 206 3.44 7.41 8.07
N GLU A 207 2.88 6.54 7.25
CA GLU A 207 2.72 5.12 7.58
C GLU A 207 3.99 4.35 7.23
N LEU A 208 4.73 3.91 8.27
CA LEU A 208 6.03 3.26 8.12
C LEU A 208 5.95 1.75 8.26
N ASN A 209 6.63 1.04 7.37
CA ASN A 209 6.84 -0.40 7.48
C ASN A 209 8.09 -0.76 8.33
N ASP A 210 8.85 0.23 8.74
CA ASP A 210 10.17 0.06 9.36
C ASP A 210 10.10 -0.74 10.66
N LEU A 211 9.14 -0.45 11.56
CA LEU A 211 8.98 -1.21 12.80
C LEU A 211 8.71 -2.69 12.52
N ARG A 212 7.82 -2.97 11.58
CA ARG A 212 7.52 -4.34 11.15
C ARG A 212 8.76 -5.07 10.61
N MET A 213 9.57 -4.38 9.82
CA MET A 213 10.80 -4.95 9.27
C MET A 213 11.83 -5.22 10.36
N GLN A 214 12.01 -4.30 11.32
CA GLN A 214 12.93 -4.51 12.44
C GLN A 214 12.46 -5.65 13.37
N TYR A 215 11.13 -5.80 13.58
CA TYR A 215 10.60 -6.93 14.34
C TYR A 215 10.87 -8.27 13.65
N LYS A 216 10.64 -8.36 12.33
CA LYS A 216 10.97 -9.56 11.56
C LYS A 216 12.44 -9.91 11.61
N TRP A 217 13.31 -8.90 11.56
CA TRP A 217 14.74 -9.10 11.72
C TRP A 217 15.09 -9.59 13.14
N ALA A 218 14.55 -8.94 14.18
CA ALA A 218 14.85 -9.31 15.58
C ALA A 218 14.36 -10.72 15.95
N THR A 219 13.27 -11.18 15.33
CA THR A 219 12.72 -12.53 15.53
C THR A 219 13.26 -13.56 14.53
N ASP A 220 14.11 -13.13 13.57
CA ASP A 220 14.59 -13.97 12.46
C ASP A 220 13.45 -14.74 11.78
N ASN A 221 12.32 -14.04 11.52
CA ASN A 221 11.14 -14.63 10.91
C ASN A 221 10.42 -13.65 9.96
N TYR A 222 10.48 -13.94 8.68
CA TYR A 222 9.91 -13.09 7.59
C TYR A 222 8.54 -13.59 7.14
N CYS A 223 7.55 -13.50 8.03
CA CYS A 223 6.16 -13.83 7.70
C CYS A 223 5.49 -12.76 6.80
N PRO A 224 4.44 -13.11 6.03
CA PRO A 224 3.71 -12.14 5.21
C PRO A 224 3.02 -11.05 6.04
N GLY A 225 2.44 -11.42 7.18
CA GLY A 225 1.78 -10.50 8.12
C GLY A 225 2.75 -9.72 8.99
N PHE A 226 2.24 -9.06 10.02
CA PHE A 226 3.05 -8.46 11.08
C PHE A 226 3.58 -9.53 12.03
N PHE A 227 2.69 -10.40 12.48
CA PHE A 227 2.97 -11.53 13.36
C PHE A 227 2.51 -12.84 12.74
N ASP A 228 3.13 -13.92 13.16
CA ASP A 228 2.65 -15.29 13.08
C ASP A 228 3.06 -16.04 14.36
N GLU A 229 2.59 -17.26 14.52
CA GLU A 229 2.88 -18.08 15.69
C GLU A 229 4.40 -18.23 15.95
N LYS A 230 5.18 -18.38 14.86
CA LYS A 230 6.64 -18.54 14.94
C LYS A 230 7.34 -17.26 15.41
N SER A 231 6.95 -16.09 14.91
CA SER A 231 7.52 -14.82 15.34
C SER A 231 7.15 -14.50 16.79
N LEU A 232 5.93 -14.84 17.22
CA LEU A 232 5.51 -14.71 18.61
C LEU A 232 6.27 -15.65 19.55
N ALA A 233 6.52 -16.89 19.13
CA ALA A 233 7.31 -17.82 19.92
C ALA A 233 8.73 -17.28 20.21
N ARG A 234 9.32 -16.57 19.24
CA ARG A 234 10.66 -15.97 19.35
C ARG A 234 10.67 -14.57 19.99
N ALA A 235 9.52 -13.95 20.20
CA ALA A 235 9.42 -12.60 20.73
C ALA A 235 10.05 -12.44 22.11
N GLY A 236 10.07 -13.50 22.95
CA GLY A 236 10.69 -13.48 24.28
C GLY A 236 12.21 -13.35 24.26
N ASP A 237 12.86 -13.80 23.19
CA ASP A 237 14.31 -13.82 23.04
C ASP A 237 14.82 -12.61 22.21
N ALA A 238 13.92 -11.77 21.70
CA ALA A 238 14.28 -10.63 20.86
C ALA A 238 14.93 -9.50 21.66
N ASP A 239 16.03 -8.94 21.14
CA ASP A 239 16.65 -7.74 21.70
C ASP A 239 15.85 -6.50 21.28
N TYR A 240 14.93 -6.07 22.14
CA TYR A 240 14.09 -4.91 21.92
C TYR A 240 14.85 -3.58 21.98
N ALA A 241 15.97 -3.50 22.69
CA ALA A 241 16.82 -2.30 22.72
C ALA A 241 17.49 -2.10 21.36
N GLU A 242 18.06 -3.16 20.80
CA GLU A 242 18.65 -3.15 19.47
C GLU A 242 17.55 -2.91 18.38
N LEU A 243 16.37 -3.51 18.52
CA LEU A 243 15.24 -3.27 17.62
C LEU A 243 14.87 -1.78 17.60
N GLY A 244 14.72 -1.16 18.76
CA GLY A 244 14.40 0.27 18.89
C GLY A 244 15.49 1.16 18.29
N ARG A 245 16.77 0.88 18.56
CA ARG A 245 17.90 1.60 17.98
C ARG A 245 17.90 1.52 16.46
N ARG A 246 17.75 0.34 15.89
CA ARG A 246 17.67 0.12 14.44
C ARG A 246 16.48 0.82 13.81
N TYR A 247 15.30 0.78 14.46
CA TYR A 247 14.13 1.51 14.01
C TYR A 247 14.41 3.00 13.90
N LEU A 248 14.96 3.62 14.96
CA LEU A 248 15.29 5.04 14.96
C LEU A 248 16.34 5.39 13.89
N ASP A 249 17.34 4.55 13.69
CA ASP A 249 18.34 4.76 12.65
C ASP A 249 17.72 4.71 11.24
N HIS A 250 16.80 3.78 11.00
CA HIS A 250 16.13 3.63 9.71
C HIS A 250 15.19 4.78 9.36
N VAL A 251 14.58 5.43 10.35
CA VAL A 251 13.64 6.53 10.09
C VAL A 251 14.28 7.92 10.06
N LYS A 252 15.56 8.05 10.43
CA LYS A 252 16.29 9.33 10.49
C LYS A 252 16.21 10.15 9.19
N TRP A 253 16.25 9.49 8.04
CA TRP A 253 16.24 10.19 6.75
C TRP A 253 14.87 10.84 6.43
N ARG A 254 13.78 10.35 7.05
CA ARG A 254 12.44 10.93 6.89
C ARG A 254 12.25 12.21 7.69
N ALA A 255 13.10 12.42 8.69
CA ALA A 255 13.09 13.60 9.55
C ALA A 255 14.43 14.36 9.50
N PRO A 256 14.90 14.79 8.30
CA PRO A 256 16.14 15.54 8.18
C PRO A 256 15.95 16.92 8.84
N GLY A 257 16.61 17.15 9.96
CA GLY A 257 16.54 18.43 10.68
C GLY A 257 15.62 18.44 11.89
N SER A 258 15.07 17.31 12.33
CA SER A 258 14.53 17.20 13.68
C SER A 258 15.64 17.62 14.64
N ARG A 259 15.49 18.83 15.24
CA ARG A 259 16.45 19.35 16.19
C ARG A 259 16.59 18.34 17.34
N ARG A 260 17.83 18.04 17.64
CA ARG A 260 18.24 17.35 18.84
C ARG A 260 17.73 18.06 20.08
#